data_053bce27d4c698e3664b59190232467b
#
_entry.id   053bce27d4c698e3664b59190232467b
#
_cell.length_a   1.000
_cell.length_b   1.000
_cell.length_c   1.000
_cell.angle_alpha   90.00
_cell.angle_beta   90.00
_cell.angle_gamma   90.00
#
_symmetry.space_group_name_H-M   'P 1'
#
loop_
_entity.id
_entity.type
_entity.pdbx_description
1 polymer ?
#
loop_
_entity_poly.entity_id
_entity_poly.type
_entity_poly.pdbx_seq_one_letter_code
_entity_poly.pdbx_strand_id
1 'polypeptide(L)'
;MMNKKLVILGAGESGIGAAFLGIKKGYKVFLSDKKNIDQGLQKILDENNISWESGKHSLSKIETADFIVKSPGIPSDLPLISLLKNQGKKIISEIEFAARHTSATLIGITGTNGKTTTTLLTYKILKDAGLNVGIAGNIGKSFAFQVAKMNFDYYVLEISSFQLDDIIDFAPKISVITNISPDHLERYNYNFENYIKSKLKIFNNQSKNDFFLFNSGDPILKRYIKKQKIKATKISLTASINSKDQIAEKNNITININNKKTMINTGNFSLSGRHN
;
A
#
# COMPACT_ATOMS: atom_id res chain seq x y z
N MET A 1 25.32 7.18 0.24
CA MET A 1 24.34 6.89 -0.84
C MET A 1 24.50 7.81 -2.06
N MET A 2 25.49 8.69 -2.05
CA MET A 2 25.73 9.61 -3.16
C MET A 2 26.07 8.85 -4.45
N ASN A 3 25.40 9.18 -5.53
CA ASN A 3 25.52 8.69 -6.90
C ASN A 3 24.72 7.47 -7.36
N LYS A 4 23.80 6.90 -6.58
CA LYS A 4 22.93 5.84 -7.10
C LYS A 4 21.89 6.41 -8.06
N LYS A 5 21.67 5.69 -9.17
CA LYS A 5 20.69 6.08 -10.19
C LYS A 5 19.34 5.44 -9.90
N LEU A 6 18.34 6.28 -9.71
CA LEU A 6 16.95 5.90 -9.56
C LEU A 6 16.21 6.16 -10.87
N VAL A 7 15.67 5.13 -11.47
CA VAL A 7 14.76 5.27 -12.60
C VAL A 7 13.32 5.09 -12.13
N ILE A 8 12.44 5.95 -12.62
CA ILE A 8 11.02 5.91 -12.31
C ILE A 8 10.25 5.68 -13.60
N LEU A 9 9.42 4.65 -13.59
CA LEU A 9 8.54 4.31 -14.71
C LEU A 9 7.13 4.80 -14.40
N GLY A 10 6.66 5.78 -15.18
CA GLY A 10 5.38 6.44 -15.04
C GLY A 10 5.47 7.80 -14.35
N ALA A 11 4.87 8.82 -14.96
CA ALA A 11 4.82 10.21 -14.50
C ALA A 11 3.51 10.58 -13.79
N GLY A 12 2.75 9.58 -13.32
CA GLY A 12 1.59 9.80 -12.47
C GLY A 12 1.99 10.22 -11.04
N GLU A 13 1.00 10.42 -10.18
CA GLU A 13 1.21 10.92 -8.81
C GLU A 13 2.24 10.11 -8.02
N SER A 14 2.19 8.77 -8.07
CA SER A 14 3.17 7.90 -7.41
C SER A 14 4.59 8.10 -7.95
N GLY A 15 4.73 8.23 -9.27
CA GLY A 15 6.04 8.43 -9.90
C GLY A 15 6.65 9.79 -9.56
N ILE A 16 5.85 10.84 -9.59
CA ILE A 16 6.28 12.19 -9.20
C ILE A 16 6.68 12.22 -7.72
N GLY A 17 5.88 11.61 -6.85
CA GLY A 17 6.25 11.50 -5.43
C GLY A 17 7.56 10.77 -5.21
N ALA A 18 7.78 9.66 -5.92
CA ALA A 18 9.05 8.93 -5.89
C ALA A 18 10.22 9.77 -6.41
N ALA A 19 10.00 10.61 -7.44
CA ALA A 19 11.02 11.50 -7.98
C ALA A 19 11.48 12.54 -6.94
N PHE A 20 10.53 13.22 -6.30
CA PHE A 20 10.85 14.18 -5.22
C PHE A 20 11.57 13.53 -4.05
N LEU A 21 11.11 12.34 -3.62
CA LEU A 21 11.78 11.62 -2.55
C LEU A 21 13.20 11.20 -2.97
N GLY A 22 13.35 10.74 -4.21
CA GLY A 22 14.65 10.36 -4.76
C GLY A 22 15.66 11.51 -4.73
N ILE A 23 15.27 12.70 -5.22
CA ILE A 23 16.12 13.90 -5.16
C ILE A 23 16.46 14.25 -3.70
N LYS A 24 15.46 14.30 -2.81
CA LYS A 24 15.70 14.60 -1.39
C LYS A 24 16.69 13.63 -0.73
N LYS A 25 16.72 12.37 -1.19
CA LYS A 25 17.62 11.33 -0.66
C LYS A 25 18.95 11.22 -1.43
N GLY A 26 19.22 12.14 -2.36
CA GLY A 26 20.50 12.23 -3.07
C GLY A 26 20.68 11.23 -4.21
N TYR A 27 19.59 10.70 -4.77
CA TYR A 27 19.65 9.89 -5.98
C TYR A 27 19.77 10.76 -7.23
N LYS A 28 20.44 10.22 -8.26
CA LYS A 28 20.32 10.73 -9.64
C LYS A 28 19.02 10.19 -10.22
N VAL A 29 17.99 11.04 -10.30
CA VAL A 29 16.65 10.63 -10.74
C VAL A 29 16.49 10.77 -12.24
N PHE A 30 15.96 9.73 -12.88
CA PHE A 30 15.50 9.76 -14.26
C PHE A 30 14.05 9.23 -14.31
N LEU A 31 13.12 10.05 -14.79
CA LEU A 31 11.71 9.69 -14.91
C LEU A 31 11.36 9.41 -16.37
N SER A 32 10.71 8.31 -16.66
CA SER A 32 10.32 7.88 -18.00
C SER A 32 8.84 7.54 -18.05
N ASP A 33 8.10 8.12 -19.00
CA ASP A 33 6.71 7.78 -19.26
C ASP A 33 6.46 7.49 -20.74
N LYS A 34 5.70 6.42 -21.01
CA LYS A 34 5.28 6.08 -22.37
C LYS A 34 4.29 7.09 -22.94
N LYS A 35 3.51 7.74 -22.09
CA LYS A 35 2.60 8.83 -22.47
C LYS A 35 3.35 10.15 -22.49
N ASN A 36 2.80 11.11 -23.22
CA ASN A 36 3.33 12.46 -23.19
C ASN A 36 3.09 13.09 -21.80
N ILE A 37 4.12 13.66 -21.24
CA ILE A 37 4.07 14.44 -20.01
C ILE A 37 3.63 15.86 -20.37
N ASP A 38 2.64 16.39 -19.67
CA ASP A 38 2.16 17.75 -19.91
C ASP A 38 3.22 18.82 -19.60
N GLN A 39 3.09 19.98 -20.22
CA GLN A 39 4.06 21.07 -20.11
C GLN A 39 4.25 21.59 -18.67
N GLY A 40 3.15 21.60 -17.89
CA GLY A 40 3.23 22.04 -16.49
C GLY A 40 4.08 21.11 -15.66
N LEU A 41 3.93 19.80 -15.85
CA LEU A 41 4.74 18.80 -15.17
C LEU A 41 6.18 18.79 -15.66
N GLN A 42 6.42 18.97 -16.97
CA GLN A 42 7.78 19.12 -17.52
C GLN A 42 8.53 20.25 -16.82
N LYS A 43 7.90 21.43 -16.70
CA LYS A 43 8.48 22.58 -16.00
C LYS A 43 8.82 22.25 -14.53
N ILE A 44 7.94 21.56 -13.81
CA ILE A 44 8.19 21.12 -12.43
C ILE A 44 9.39 20.18 -12.36
N LEU A 45 9.53 19.25 -13.30
CA LEU A 45 10.66 18.32 -13.35
C LEU A 45 11.97 19.08 -13.61
N ASP A 46 11.98 20.00 -14.57
CA ASP A 46 13.16 20.81 -14.94
C ASP A 46 13.59 21.73 -13.78
N GLU A 47 12.66 22.43 -13.13
CA GLU A 47 12.91 23.27 -11.97
C GLU A 47 13.52 22.50 -10.78
N ASN A 48 13.22 21.20 -10.67
CA ASN A 48 13.76 20.32 -9.62
C ASN A 48 14.97 19.49 -10.09
N ASN A 49 15.55 19.79 -11.26
CA ASN A 49 16.70 19.08 -11.86
C ASN A 49 16.47 17.57 -12.01
N ILE A 50 15.23 17.16 -12.30
CA ILE A 50 14.86 15.79 -12.57
C ILE A 50 14.93 15.54 -14.07
N SER A 51 15.89 14.72 -14.52
CA SER A 51 15.96 14.31 -15.92
C SER A 51 14.74 13.44 -16.27
N TRP A 52 14.16 13.64 -17.44
CA TRP A 52 12.97 12.90 -17.85
C TRP A 52 12.96 12.58 -19.35
N GLU A 53 12.05 11.68 -19.74
CA GLU A 53 11.63 11.45 -21.12
C GLU A 53 10.13 11.12 -21.17
N SER A 54 9.51 11.45 -22.28
CA SER A 54 8.10 11.17 -22.53
C SER A 54 7.86 10.55 -23.91
N GLY A 55 6.72 9.88 -24.09
CA GLY A 55 6.33 9.22 -25.34
C GLY A 55 7.03 7.89 -25.60
N LYS A 56 7.98 7.48 -24.76
CA LYS A 56 8.76 6.25 -24.90
C LYS A 56 9.41 5.82 -23.59
N HIS A 57 9.99 4.63 -23.63
CA HIS A 57 10.92 4.12 -22.60
C HIS A 57 12.26 3.74 -23.27
N SER A 58 13.28 4.56 -23.10
CA SER A 58 14.62 4.30 -23.65
C SER A 58 15.37 3.29 -22.78
N LEU A 59 15.48 2.04 -23.28
CA LEU A 59 16.11 0.94 -22.54
C LEU A 59 17.52 1.30 -22.07
N SER A 60 18.34 1.91 -22.94
CA SER A 60 19.72 2.33 -22.62
C SER A 60 19.82 3.29 -21.43
N LYS A 61 18.78 4.06 -21.16
CA LYS A 61 18.71 4.93 -19.97
C LYS A 61 18.22 4.18 -18.74
N ILE A 62 17.29 3.24 -18.92
CA ILE A 62 16.64 2.50 -17.83
C ILE A 62 17.57 1.40 -17.29
N GLU A 63 18.26 0.67 -18.14
CA GLU A 63 19.13 -0.43 -17.74
C GLU A 63 20.35 0.01 -16.90
N THR A 64 20.68 1.30 -16.92
CA THR A 64 21.73 1.84 -16.06
C THR A 64 21.30 2.09 -14.61
N ALA A 65 20.03 1.80 -14.27
CA ALA A 65 19.48 2.02 -12.93
C ALA A 65 20.06 1.07 -11.88
N ASP A 66 20.32 1.59 -10.69
CA ASP A 66 20.54 0.80 -9.47
C ASP A 66 19.22 0.34 -8.87
N PHE A 67 18.19 1.18 -8.97
CA PHE A 67 16.82 0.90 -8.55
C PHE A 67 15.82 1.41 -9.59
N ILE A 68 14.72 0.69 -9.74
CA ILE A 68 13.61 1.09 -10.59
C ILE A 68 12.35 1.15 -9.73
N VAL A 69 11.72 2.31 -9.66
CA VAL A 69 10.37 2.45 -9.08
C VAL A 69 9.36 2.41 -10.20
N LYS A 70 8.41 1.48 -10.12
CA LYS A 70 7.36 1.28 -11.11
C LYS A 70 6.02 1.78 -10.56
N SER A 71 5.36 2.66 -11.32
CA SER A 71 3.99 3.08 -11.01
C SER A 71 3.02 1.90 -11.06
N PRO A 72 2.02 1.82 -10.15
CA PRO A 72 1.10 0.68 -10.06
C PRO A 72 0.23 0.49 -11.32
N GLY A 73 0.03 1.56 -12.10
CA GLY A 73 -0.67 1.50 -13.39
C GLY A 73 0.07 0.71 -14.48
N ILE A 74 1.38 0.51 -14.35
CA ILE A 74 2.18 -0.24 -15.33
C ILE A 74 2.09 -1.73 -15.01
N PRO A 75 1.59 -2.58 -15.94
CA PRO A 75 1.52 -4.03 -15.74
C PRO A 75 2.90 -4.67 -15.55
N SER A 76 2.96 -5.67 -14.68
CA SER A 76 4.22 -6.36 -14.37
C SER A 76 4.63 -7.41 -15.41
N ASP A 77 3.74 -7.73 -16.33
CA ASP A 77 3.93 -8.66 -17.45
C ASP A 77 4.35 -7.99 -18.77
N LEU A 78 4.51 -6.65 -18.77
CA LEU A 78 5.02 -5.96 -19.95
C LEU A 78 6.41 -6.48 -20.35
N PRO A 79 6.70 -6.60 -21.66
CA PRO A 79 8.00 -7.07 -22.15
C PRO A 79 9.20 -6.31 -21.55
N LEU A 80 9.09 -4.98 -21.42
CA LEU A 80 10.12 -4.16 -20.78
C LEU A 80 10.37 -4.59 -19.32
N ILE A 81 9.31 -4.81 -18.55
CA ILE A 81 9.42 -5.19 -17.12
C ILE A 81 10.03 -6.58 -16.99
N SER A 82 9.58 -7.51 -17.83
CA SER A 82 10.14 -8.88 -17.89
C SER A 82 11.63 -8.88 -18.26
N LEU A 83 12.02 -8.08 -19.27
CA LEU A 83 13.41 -7.92 -19.66
C LEU A 83 14.28 -7.38 -18.51
N LEU A 84 13.84 -6.32 -17.85
CA LEU A 84 14.58 -5.72 -16.74
C LEU A 84 14.71 -6.68 -15.54
N LYS A 85 13.66 -7.46 -15.24
CA LYS A 85 13.71 -8.51 -14.20
C LYS A 85 14.71 -9.61 -14.56
N ASN A 86 14.73 -10.06 -15.82
CA ASN A 86 15.68 -11.06 -16.31
C ASN A 86 17.14 -10.56 -16.26
N GLN A 87 17.36 -9.26 -16.39
CA GLN A 87 18.66 -8.62 -16.19
C GLN A 87 19.02 -8.41 -14.70
N GLY A 88 18.22 -8.92 -13.77
CA GLY A 88 18.46 -8.79 -12.34
C GLY A 88 18.16 -7.40 -11.77
N LYS A 89 17.45 -6.52 -12.51
CA LYS A 89 17.09 -5.18 -12.02
C LYS A 89 16.07 -5.27 -10.89
N LYS A 90 16.33 -4.51 -9.81
CA LYS A 90 15.40 -4.40 -8.67
C LYS A 90 14.28 -3.43 -9.02
N ILE A 91 13.11 -3.96 -9.31
CA ILE A 91 11.90 -3.19 -9.58
C ILE A 91 11.04 -3.23 -8.33
N ILE A 92 10.69 -2.06 -7.80
CA ILE A 92 9.92 -1.90 -6.58
C ILE A 92 8.74 -0.95 -6.79
N SER A 93 7.72 -1.05 -5.93
CA SER A 93 6.64 -0.10 -5.90
C SER A 93 7.05 1.21 -5.20
N GLU A 94 6.29 2.26 -5.42
CA GLU A 94 6.45 3.54 -4.71
C GLU A 94 6.26 3.37 -3.20
N ILE A 95 5.34 2.50 -2.78
CA ILE A 95 5.11 2.15 -1.36
C ILE A 95 6.36 1.56 -0.74
N GLU A 96 6.98 0.59 -1.40
CA GLU A 96 8.25 0.00 -0.98
C GLU A 96 9.37 1.05 -0.89
N PHE A 97 9.49 1.89 -1.93
CA PHE A 97 10.52 2.92 -1.97
C PHE A 97 10.36 3.92 -0.82
N ALA A 98 9.15 4.42 -0.59
CA ALA A 98 8.87 5.37 0.48
C ALA A 98 9.08 4.76 1.87
N ALA A 99 8.67 3.51 2.08
CA ALA A 99 8.84 2.83 3.36
C ALA A 99 10.32 2.68 3.77
N ARG A 100 11.23 2.51 2.79
CA ARG A 100 12.69 2.46 3.05
C ARG A 100 13.27 3.79 3.52
N HIS A 101 12.53 4.89 3.40
CA HIS A 101 13.01 6.24 3.67
C HIS A 101 12.29 6.97 4.79
N THR A 102 11.47 6.27 5.56
CA THR A 102 10.80 6.79 6.76
C THR A 102 11.04 5.86 7.95
N SER A 103 11.03 6.43 9.14
CA SER A 103 11.01 5.71 10.42
C SER A 103 9.62 5.69 11.07
N ALA A 104 8.62 6.26 10.41
CA ALA A 104 7.26 6.29 10.90
C ALA A 104 6.67 4.88 11.08
N THR A 105 5.77 4.75 12.03
CA THR A 105 4.97 3.52 12.18
C THR A 105 3.96 3.41 11.06
N LEU A 106 4.03 2.32 10.28
CA LEU A 106 3.17 2.11 9.13
C LEU A 106 1.99 1.21 9.49
N ILE A 107 0.78 1.64 9.10
CA ILE A 107 -0.46 0.86 9.19
C ILE A 107 -0.92 0.65 7.74
N GLY A 108 -0.80 -0.58 7.23
CA GLY A 108 -1.15 -0.92 5.86
C GLY A 108 -2.52 -1.57 5.78
N ILE A 109 -3.42 -1.04 4.97
CA ILE A 109 -4.79 -1.53 4.80
C ILE A 109 -5.02 -1.90 3.35
N THR A 110 -5.38 -3.17 3.11
CA THR A 110 -5.76 -3.68 1.81
C THR A 110 -7.06 -4.48 1.90
N GLY A 111 -7.54 -4.94 0.77
CA GLY A 111 -8.76 -5.73 0.61
C GLY A 111 -9.41 -5.46 -0.73
N THR A 112 -10.51 -6.12 -1.04
CA THR A 112 -11.30 -5.79 -2.24
C THR A 112 -12.18 -4.59 -1.96
N ASN A 113 -13.00 -4.66 -0.92
CA ASN A 113 -13.94 -3.61 -0.53
C ASN A 113 -13.62 -3.07 0.87
N GLY A 114 -14.06 -1.85 1.17
CA GLY A 114 -13.93 -1.23 2.49
C GLY A 114 -12.54 -0.67 2.81
N LYS A 115 -11.57 -0.73 1.91
CA LYS A 115 -10.23 -0.15 2.12
C LYS A 115 -10.30 1.32 2.50
N THR A 116 -10.92 2.12 1.66
CA THR A 116 -10.98 3.58 1.82
C THR A 116 -11.68 3.97 3.12
N THR A 117 -12.83 3.37 3.41
CA THR A 117 -13.57 3.63 4.65
C THR A 117 -12.72 3.28 5.88
N THR A 118 -12.10 2.10 5.89
CA THR A 118 -11.25 1.66 7.00
C THR A 118 -10.03 2.57 7.16
N THR A 119 -9.40 2.97 6.07
CA THR A 119 -8.23 3.86 6.09
C THR A 119 -8.59 5.24 6.63
N LEU A 120 -9.67 5.84 6.13
CA LEU A 120 -10.12 7.16 6.57
C LEU A 120 -10.56 7.14 8.05
N LEU A 121 -11.27 6.11 8.48
CA LEU A 121 -11.70 5.96 9.87
C LEU A 121 -10.50 5.77 10.80
N THR A 122 -9.56 4.91 10.45
CA THR A 122 -8.33 4.70 11.21
C THR A 122 -7.53 6.00 11.33
N TYR A 123 -7.34 6.72 10.22
CA TYR A 123 -6.69 8.02 10.21
C TYR A 123 -7.40 9.01 11.13
N LYS A 124 -8.73 9.13 11.02
CA LYS A 124 -9.55 10.05 11.82
C LYS A 124 -9.41 9.75 13.32
N ILE A 125 -9.50 8.50 13.73
CA ILE A 125 -9.36 8.08 15.12
C ILE A 125 -7.97 8.45 15.67
N LEU A 126 -6.91 8.16 14.93
CA LEU A 126 -5.55 8.49 15.37
C LEU A 126 -5.32 10.01 15.43
N LYS A 127 -5.87 10.76 14.47
CA LYS A 127 -5.79 12.21 14.44
C LYS A 127 -6.54 12.86 15.59
N ASP A 128 -7.75 12.38 15.90
CA ASP A 128 -8.56 12.86 17.02
C ASP A 128 -7.93 12.52 18.38
N ALA A 129 -7.15 11.46 18.44
CA ALA A 129 -6.32 11.12 19.60
C ALA A 129 -5.06 12.02 19.72
N GLY A 130 -4.89 13.02 18.86
CA GLY A 130 -3.77 13.96 18.91
C GLY A 130 -2.46 13.44 18.31
N LEU A 131 -2.47 12.29 17.62
CA LEU A 131 -1.27 11.73 17.02
C LEU A 131 -0.88 12.47 15.73
N ASN A 132 0.42 12.62 15.51
CA ASN A 132 1.01 13.17 14.29
C ASN A 132 0.97 12.13 13.18
N VAL A 133 -0.15 12.03 12.47
CA VAL A 133 -0.48 10.97 11.50
C VAL A 133 -0.74 11.52 10.11
N GLY A 134 -0.16 10.86 9.10
CA GLY A 134 -0.43 11.07 7.68
C GLY A 134 -1.31 9.96 7.09
N ILE A 135 -2.00 10.29 6.00
CA ILE A 135 -2.78 9.35 5.20
C ILE A 135 -2.27 9.36 3.78
N ALA A 136 -1.98 8.20 3.19
CA ALA A 136 -1.37 8.09 1.87
C ALA A 136 -1.65 6.74 1.19
N GLY A 137 -1.03 6.54 0.03
CA GLY A 137 -1.07 5.30 -0.74
C GLY A 137 -2.00 5.39 -1.94
N ASN A 138 -2.99 4.51 -2.01
CA ASN A 138 -3.96 4.48 -3.11
C ASN A 138 -5.01 5.61 -3.02
N ILE A 139 -5.05 6.32 -1.91
CA ILE A 139 -5.87 7.52 -1.67
C ILE A 139 -5.00 8.64 -1.12
N GLY A 140 -5.48 9.87 -1.26
CA GLY A 140 -4.73 11.05 -0.84
C GLY A 140 -3.52 11.30 -1.74
N LYS A 141 -2.51 11.94 -1.21
CA LYS A 141 -1.25 12.19 -1.91
C LYS A 141 -0.32 10.97 -1.83
N SER A 142 0.53 10.80 -2.84
CA SER A 142 1.58 9.78 -2.88
C SER A 142 2.32 9.65 -1.55
N PHE A 143 2.55 8.43 -1.10
CA PHE A 143 3.28 8.17 0.14
C PHE A 143 4.72 8.68 0.06
N ALA A 144 5.39 8.48 -1.07
CA ALA A 144 6.74 9.00 -1.30
C ALA A 144 6.77 10.54 -1.28
N PHE A 145 5.76 11.21 -1.85
CA PHE A 145 5.67 12.66 -1.78
C PHE A 145 5.55 13.15 -0.34
N GLN A 146 4.70 12.51 0.47
CA GLN A 146 4.55 12.89 1.88
C GLN A 146 5.84 12.65 2.67
N VAL A 147 6.51 11.51 2.49
CA VAL A 147 7.83 11.24 3.11
C VAL A 147 8.89 12.26 2.67
N ALA A 148 8.78 12.77 1.43
CA ALA A 148 9.67 13.82 0.96
C ALA A 148 9.41 15.19 1.62
N LYS A 149 8.17 15.54 1.90
CA LYS A 149 7.77 16.90 2.29
C LYS A 149 7.31 17.06 3.73
N MET A 150 6.85 15.97 4.36
CA MET A 150 6.25 15.95 5.69
C MET A 150 7.08 15.10 6.66
N ASN A 151 6.79 15.25 7.95
CA ASN A 151 7.38 14.41 8.99
C ASN A 151 6.26 13.94 9.92
N PHE A 152 5.70 12.78 9.62
CA PHE A 152 4.69 12.13 10.45
C PHE A 152 5.30 10.98 11.26
N ASP A 153 4.76 10.73 12.45
CA ASP A 153 5.16 9.61 13.30
C ASP A 153 4.43 8.33 12.92
N TYR A 154 3.26 8.48 12.28
CA TYR A 154 2.41 7.39 11.81
C TYR A 154 1.93 7.66 10.39
N TYR A 155 1.79 6.59 9.60
CA TYR A 155 1.10 6.63 8.32
C TYR A 155 0.03 5.55 8.26
N VAL A 156 -1.18 5.94 7.88
CA VAL A 156 -2.24 5.02 7.49
C VAL A 156 -2.25 4.94 5.97
N LEU A 157 -1.92 3.77 5.44
CA LEU A 157 -1.73 3.54 4.02
C LEU A 157 -2.85 2.68 3.45
N GLU A 158 -3.62 3.23 2.52
CA GLU A 158 -4.44 2.39 1.66
C GLU A 158 -3.55 1.76 0.59
N ILE A 159 -3.58 0.44 0.45
CA ILE A 159 -2.68 -0.25 -0.47
C ILE A 159 -3.49 -1.15 -1.41
N SER A 160 -3.36 -0.92 -2.72
CA SER A 160 -3.92 -1.77 -3.76
C SER A 160 -3.10 -3.05 -3.95
N SER A 161 -3.69 -4.05 -4.60
CA SER A 161 -2.95 -5.26 -4.98
C SER A 161 -1.76 -4.95 -5.90
N PHE A 162 -1.93 -3.99 -6.82
CA PHE A 162 -0.87 -3.59 -7.76
C PHE A 162 0.34 -2.95 -7.07
N GLN A 163 0.12 -2.22 -5.97
CA GLN A 163 1.21 -1.67 -5.15
C GLN A 163 1.92 -2.76 -4.35
N LEU A 164 1.20 -3.82 -3.96
CA LEU A 164 1.77 -4.98 -3.28
C LEU A 164 2.52 -5.93 -4.21
N ASP A 165 2.29 -5.90 -5.52
CA ASP A 165 2.96 -6.80 -6.46
C ASP A 165 4.47 -6.63 -6.47
N ASP A 166 4.95 -5.39 -6.33
CA ASP A 166 6.37 -5.06 -6.40
C ASP A 166 6.94 -4.59 -5.05
N ILE A 167 6.48 -5.17 -3.93
CA ILE A 167 7.15 -5.03 -2.63
C ILE A 167 8.22 -6.11 -2.45
N ILE A 168 9.28 -5.79 -1.71
CA ILE A 168 10.38 -6.70 -1.37
C ILE A 168 10.50 -6.82 0.15
N ASP A 169 10.74 -5.70 0.85
CA ASP A 169 11.01 -5.65 2.28
C ASP A 169 9.90 -4.92 3.07
N PHE A 170 8.90 -4.37 2.39
CA PHE A 170 7.81 -3.64 3.02
C PHE A 170 7.15 -4.47 4.12
N ALA A 171 7.19 -3.96 5.35
CA ALA A 171 6.65 -4.60 6.55
C ALA A 171 5.94 -3.55 7.41
N PRO A 172 4.63 -3.34 7.24
CA PRO A 172 3.90 -2.42 8.11
C PRO A 172 3.81 -2.99 9.54
N LYS A 173 3.85 -2.11 10.55
CA LYS A 173 3.67 -2.49 11.96
C LYS A 173 2.32 -3.16 12.20
N ILE A 174 1.30 -2.65 11.52
CA ILE A 174 -0.05 -3.21 11.53
C ILE A 174 -0.47 -3.41 10.08
N SER A 175 -0.85 -4.62 9.71
CA SER A 175 -1.47 -4.92 8.43
C SER A 175 -2.93 -5.34 8.59
N VAL A 176 -3.78 -4.89 7.68
CA VAL A 176 -5.21 -5.21 7.68
C VAL A 176 -5.62 -5.72 6.30
N ILE A 177 -6.34 -6.84 6.27
CA ILE A 177 -7.07 -7.28 5.07
C ILE A 177 -8.56 -7.30 5.41
N THR A 178 -9.33 -6.42 4.78
CA THR A 178 -10.77 -6.27 5.04
C THR A 178 -11.58 -7.46 4.54
N ASN A 179 -11.39 -7.82 3.27
CA ASN A 179 -12.04 -8.96 2.60
C ASN A 179 -11.33 -9.24 1.27
N ILE A 180 -11.62 -10.40 0.68
CA ILE A 180 -11.16 -10.75 -0.67
C ILE A 180 -12.33 -11.31 -1.48
N SER A 181 -12.64 -10.67 -2.60
CA SER A 181 -13.56 -11.14 -3.64
C SER A 181 -12.97 -10.88 -5.02
N PRO A 182 -13.43 -11.55 -6.09
CA PRO A 182 -12.92 -11.32 -7.43
C PRO A 182 -13.03 -9.86 -7.85
N ASP A 183 -11.90 -9.27 -8.28
CA ASP A 183 -11.82 -7.90 -8.77
C ASP A 183 -10.53 -7.75 -9.60
N HIS A 184 -10.51 -6.85 -10.59
CA HIS A 184 -9.34 -6.56 -11.44
C HIS A 184 -8.66 -7.80 -12.04
N LEU A 185 -9.42 -8.84 -12.36
CA LEU A 185 -8.86 -10.14 -12.78
C LEU A 185 -8.08 -10.05 -14.10
N GLU A 186 -8.39 -9.09 -14.95
CA GLU A 186 -7.67 -8.79 -16.18
C GLU A 186 -6.18 -8.51 -15.96
N ARG A 187 -5.82 -7.94 -14.80
CA ARG A 187 -4.43 -7.66 -14.39
C ARG A 187 -3.71 -8.89 -13.85
N TYR A 188 -4.42 -9.98 -13.59
CA TYR A 188 -3.93 -11.22 -13.02
C TYR A 188 -4.16 -12.42 -13.94
N ASN A 189 -4.23 -12.20 -15.27
CA ASN A 189 -4.50 -13.21 -16.28
C ASN A 189 -5.78 -14.02 -15.97
N TYR A 190 -6.81 -13.33 -15.48
CA TYR A 190 -8.09 -13.91 -15.03
C TYR A 190 -7.93 -15.01 -13.97
N ASN A 191 -6.78 -15.06 -13.30
CA ASN A 191 -6.51 -16.02 -12.23
C ASN A 191 -6.71 -15.35 -10.87
N PHE A 192 -7.84 -15.66 -10.21
CA PHE A 192 -8.19 -15.12 -8.91
C PHE A 192 -7.17 -15.45 -7.81
N GLU A 193 -6.49 -16.62 -7.92
CA GLU A 193 -5.46 -16.98 -6.95
C GLU A 193 -4.26 -16.03 -6.97
N ASN A 194 -3.89 -15.51 -8.14
CA ASN A 194 -2.83 -14.51 -8.27
C ASN A 194 -3.20 -13.20 -7.57
N TYR A 195 -4.46 -12.75 -7.71
CA TYR A 195 -4.96 -11.59 -6.99
C TYR A 195 -4.94 -11.78 -5.47
N ILE A 196 -5.36 -12.96 -4.98
CA ILE A 196 -5.29 -13.30 -3.55
C ILE A 196 -3.83 -13.25 -3.07
N LYS A 197 -2.93 -13.93 -3.78
CA LYS A 197 -1.48 -13.96 -3.46
C LYS A 197 -0.89 -12.56 -3.39
N SER A 198 -1.28 -11.67 -4.31
CA SER A 198 -0.84 -10.28 -4.29
C SER A 198 -1.22 -9.58 -2.97
N LYS A 199 -2.49 -9.66 -2.56
CA LYS A 199 -2.94 -9.01 -1.31
C LYS A 199 -2.29 -9.61 -0.06
N LEU A 200 -2.07 -10.92 -0.04
CA LEU A 200 -1.43 -11.59 1.08
C LEU A 200 0.03 -11.17 1.29
N LYS A 201 0.68 -10.57 0.30
CA LYS A 201 2.04 -10.04 0.48
C LYS A 201 2.14 -9.00 1.60
N ILE A 202 1.05 -8.30 1.95
CA ILE A 202 1.06 -7.23 2.94
C ILE A 202 1.65 -7.63 4.30
N PHE A 203 1.55 -8.92 4.68
CA PHE A 203 2.08 -9.45 5.94
C PHE A 203 3.35 -10.29 5.80
N ASN A 204 3.83 -10.57 4.58
CA ASN A 204 4.90 -11.54 4.35
C ASN A 204 6.20 -11.21 5.08
N ASN A 205 6.54 -9.94 5.20
CA ASN A 205 7.77 -9.47 5.82
C ASN A 205 7.60 -9.09 7.30
N GLN A 206 6.38 -9.17 7.83
CA GLN A 206 6.13 -8.89 9.25
C GLN A 206 6.85 -9.89 10.16
N SER A 207 7.23 -9.41 11.34
CA SER A 207 7.87 -10.15 12.42
C SER A 207 6.88 -10.52 13.54
N LYS A 208 7.34 -11.24 14.55
CA LYS A 208 6.55 -11.54 15.76
C LYS A 208 6.11 -10.29 16.55
N ASN A 209 6.76 -9.16 16.34
CA ASN A 209 6.45 -7.90 17.01
C ASN A 209 5.39 -7.08 16.27
N ASP A 210 4.90 -7.56 15.13
CA ASP A 210 3.93 -6.87 14.28
C ASP A 210 2.56 -7.53 14.38
N PHE A 211 1.53 -6.86 13.86
CA PHE A 211 0.14 -7.30 13.99
C PHE A 211 -0.50 -7.46 12.62
N PHE A 212 -1.23 -8.56 12.45
CA PHE A 212 -2.02 -8.82 11.26
C PHE A 212 -3.50 -8.98 11.63
N LEU A 213 -4.33 -8.04 11.20
CA LEU A 213 -5.77 -8.01 11.41
C LEU A 213 -6.49 -8.51 10.17
N PHE A 214 -7.50 -9.34 10.34
CA PHE A 214 -8.28 -9.85 9.22
C PHE A 214 -9.71 -10.22 9.64
N ASN A 215 -10.62 -10.12 8.69
CA ASN A 215 -11.99 -10.57 8.87
C ASN A 215 -12.07 -12.11 8.79
N SER A 216 -12.26 -12.77 9.93
CA SER A 216 -12.38 -14.23 9.99
C SER A 216 -13.75 -14.75 9.51
N GLY A 217 -14.70 -13.86 9.28
CA GLY A 217 -15.98 -14.16 8.61
C GLY A 217 -15.84 -14.31 7.10
N ASP A 218 -14.75 -13.83 6.49
CA ASP A 218 -14.46 -14.02 5.07
C ASP A 218 -13.94 -15.45 4.82
N PRO A 219 -14.67 -16.29 4.06
CA PRO A 219 -14.29 -17.70 3.85
C PRO A 219 -12.99 -17.84 3.06
N ILE A 220 -12.68 -16.91 2.17
CA ILE A 220 -11.46 -16.91 1.36
C ILE A 220 -10.27 -16.60 2.25
N LEU A 221 -10.31 -15.51 3.02
CA LEU A 221 -9.27 -15.18 3.99
C LEU A 221 -9.04 -16.31 4.98
N LYS A 222 -10.11 -16.86 5.57
CA LYS A 222 -10.02 -17.99 6.51
C LYS A 222 -9.30 -19.19 5.91
N ARG A 223 -9.61 -19.54 4.65
CA ARG A 223 -8.99 -20.66 3.92
C ARG A 223 -7.49 -20.42 3.66
N TYR A 224 -7.14 -19.23 3.18
CA TYR A 224 -5.75 -18.95 2.78
C TYR A 224 -4.84 -18.67 3.99
N ILE A 225 -5.33 -17.97 5.01
CA ILE A 225 -4.55 -17.67 6.24
C ILE A 225 -4.16 -18.95 6.98
N LYS A 226 -5.02 -19.98 6.98
CA LYS A 226 -4.69 -21.29 7.58
C LYS A 226 -3.47 -21.94 6.93
N LYS A 227 -3.20 -21.66 5.66
CA LYS A 227 -2.10 -22.26 4.89
C LYS A 227 -0.79 -21.46 4.97
N GLN A 228 -0.82 -20.26 5.58
CA GLN A 228 0.34 -19.35 5.63
C GLN A 228 1.08 -19.48 6.96
N LYS A 229 2.41 -19.47 6.88
CA LYS A 229 3.28 -19.28 8.07
C LYS A 229 3.40 -17.79 8.38
N ILE A 230 2.44 -17.25 9.12
CA ILE A 230 2.41 -15.84 9.48
C ILE A 230 3.17 -15.66 10.79
N LYS A 231 4.21 -14.83 10.78
CA LYS A 231 5.04 -14.52 11.95
C LYS A 231 4.37 -13.50 12.87
N ALA A 232 3.63 -12.56 12.30
CA ALA A 232 2.91 -11.51 13.03
C ALA A 232 1.86 -12.09 14.00
N THR A 233 1.59 -11.36 15.06
CA THR A 233 0.47 -11.66 15.95
C THR A 233 -0.85 -11.50 15.18
N LYS A 234 -1.58 -12.59 15.01
CA LYS A 234 -2.85 -12.60 14.30
C LYS A 234 -3.97 -12.10 15.19
N ILE A 235 -4.74 -11.13 14.71
CA ILE A 235 -5.95 -10.63 15.35
C ILE A 235 -7.10 -10.87 14.39
N SER A 236 -7.99 -11.79 14.77
CA SER A 236 -9.16 -12.12 13.98
C SER A 236 -10.35 -11.26 14.41
N LEU A 237 -10.92 -10.56 13.45
CA LEU A 237 -12.15 -9.79 13.66
C LEU A 237 -13.32 -10.68 13.24
N THR A 238 -14.21 -10.99 14.17
CA THR A 238 -15.43 -11.74 13.90
C THR A 238 -16.62 -10.89 14.34
N ALA A 239 -17.49 -10.55 13.43
CA ALA A 239 -18.82 -10.14 13.78
C ALA A 239 -19.62 -11.42 14.11
N SER A 240 -19.56 -11.91 15.33
CA SER A 240 -20.48 -12.97 15.78
C SER A 240 -21.85 -12.35 16.02
N ILE A 241 -22.68 -12.40 15.01
CA ILE A 241 -24.14 -12.15 15.17
C ILE A 241 -24.70 -13.46 15.71
N ASN A 242 -24.75 -13.62 17.01
CA ASN A 242 -25.56 -14.66 17.64
C ASN A 242 -27.03 -14.28 17.45
N SER A 243 -27.75 -15.09 16.70
CA SER A 243 -29.14 -14.85 16.27
C SER A 243 -30.18 -14.82 17.39
N LYS A 244 -29.84 -15.02 18.64
CA LYS A 244 -30.76 -15.04 19.78
C LYS A 244 -30.73 -13.77 20.66
N ASP A 245 -29.71 -12.91 20.58
CA ASP A 245 -29.60 -11.73 21.44
C ASP A 245 -29.57 -10.41 20.62
N GLN A 246 -30.34 -10.34 19.56
CA GLN A 246 -30.25 -9.30 18.53
C GLN A 246 -30.64 -7.88 18.95
N ILE A 247 -31.17 -7.64 20.13
CA ILE A 247 -31.68 -6.30 20.51
C ILE A 247 -30.68 -5.53 21.40
N ALA A 248 -29.90 -6.20 22.22
CA ALA A 248 -28.98 -5.55 23.16
C ALA A 248 -27.54 -5.31 22.60
N GLU A 249 -27.10 -6.06 21.58
CA GLU A 249 -25.75 -6.04 21.06
C GLU A 249 -25.56 -5.21 19.76
N LYS A 250 -26.66 -4.69 19.18
CA LYS A 250 -26.58 -3.97 17.87
C LYS A 250 -25.67 -2.75 17.85
N ASN A 251 -25.35 -2.21 19.02
CA ASN A 251 -24.62 -0.94 19.14
C ASN A 251 -23.34 -1.07 19.98
N ASN A 252 -22.85 -2.27 20.22
CA ASN A 252 -21.63 -2.46 21.01
C ASN A 252 -20.62 -3.34 20.27
N ILE A 253 -19.38 -2.87 20.18
CA ILE A 253 -18.23 -3.68 19.75
C ILE A 253 -17.42 -4.04 20.99
N THR A 254 -17.22 -5.33 21.20
CA THR A 254 -16.33 -5.80 22.26
C THR A 254 -14.95 -6.08 21.69
N ILE A 255 -13.94 -5.39 22.20
CA ILE A 255 -12.55 -5.60 21.86
C ILE A 255 -11.85 -6.29 23.04
N ASN A 256 -11.19 -7.40 22.77
CA ASN A 256 -10.38 -8.11 23.77
C ASN A 256 -8.91 -8.09 23.31
N ILE A 257 -8.08 -7.30 24.00
CA ILE A 257 -6.64 -7.20 23.74
C ILE A 257 -5.90 -7.47 25.04
N ASN A 258 -4.99 -8.43 25.02
CA ASN A 258 -4.16 -8.81 26.19
C ASN A 258 -5.02 -9.11 27.45
N ASN A 259 -6.10 -9.87 27.30
CA ASN A 259 -7.09 -10.19 28.35
C ASN A 259 -7.84 -8.99 28.93
N LYS A 260 -7.67 -7.81 28.36
CA LYS A 260 -8.46 -6.62 28.73
C LYS A 260 -9.63 -6.48 27.75
N LYS A 261 -10.83 -6.67 28.26
CA LYS A 261 -12.08 -6.51 27.53
C LYS A 261 -12.52 -5.05 27.58
N THR A 262 -12.65 -4.41 26.42
CA THR A 262 -13.17 -3.05 26.28
C THR A 262 -14.44 -3.10 25.43
N MET A 263 -15.52 -2.51 25.90
CA MET A 263 -16.78 -2.38 25.18
C MET A 263 -16.88 -0.96 24.61
N ILE A 264 -17.13 -0.86 23.32
CA ILE A 264 -17.32 0.40 22.61
C ILE A 264 -18.76 0.45 22.15
N ASN A 265 -19.50 1.46 22.60
CA ASN A 265 -20.82 1.73 22.08
C ASN A 265 -20.68 2.42 20.72
N THR A 266 -21.23 1.79 19.69
CA THR A 266 -21.10 2.27 18.30
C THR A 266 -22.24 3.20 17.89
N GLY A 267 -23.25 3.38 18.72
CA GLY A 267 -24.40 4.23 18.40
C GLY A 267 -25.12 3.82 17.10
N ASN A 268 -25.82 4.74 16.49
CA ASN A 268 -26.43 4.51 15.18
C ASN A 268 -25.46 4.94 14.09
N PHE A 269 -24.71 3.99 13.51
CA PHE A 269 -23.92 4.27 12.32
C PHE A 269 -24.83 4.48 11.11
N SER A 270 -24.66 5.62 10.43
CA SER A 270 -25.36 5.93 9.18
C SER A 270 -24.73 5.30 7.93
N LEU A 271 -23.63 4.57 8.09
CA LEU A 271 -22.96 3.90 6.96
C LEU A 271 -23.74 2.66 6.54
N SER A 272 -24.24 2.67 5.31
CA SER A 272 -24.86 1.51 4.67
C SER A 272 -23.78 0.49 4.30
N GLY A 273 -23.87 -0.70 4.86
CA GLY A 273 -23.00 -1.82 4.52
C GLY A 273 -22.58 -2.60 5.77
N ARG A 274 -22.91 -3.88 5.83
CA ARG A 274 -22.55 -4.78 6.95
C ARG A 274 -21.05 -5.10 7.03
N HIS A 275 -20.25 -4.56 6.13
CA HIS A 275 -18.82 -4.87 5.96
C HIS A 275 -17.91 -3.66 6.17
N ASN A 276 -18.46 -2.50 6.48
CA ASN A 276 -17.69 -1.28 6.76
C ASN A 276 -17.60 -1.02 8.25
#